data_5847b5ef437f3fb8e5013e6fdb0ee2e1
#
_entry.id   5847b5ef437f3fb8e5013e6fdb0ee2e1
#
_cell.length_a   1.000
_cell.length_b   1.000
_cell.length_c   1.000
_cell.angle_alpha   90.00
_cell.angle_beta   90.00
_cell.angle_gamma   90.00
#
_symmetry.space_group_name_H-M   'P 1'
#
loop_
_entity.id
_entity.type
_entity.pdbx_description
1 polymer ?
#
loop_
_entity_poly.entity_id
_entity_poly.type
_entity_poly.pdbx_seq_one_letter_code
_entity_poly.pdbx_strand_id
1 'polypeptide(L)'
;RDVYKRQAEGYVRDPRTDGTTIVYHTHGALWRMTGLDAEPERLEIDLGIGAPPRMPLDPTDRLEAIVSDHGGDGSLLEWRGAAYFLTHRSGPARALSAADGVRIREPRVLGQTGQGVWASDVDGEDCLEVANLDGTGEIRRIAQGQIGRVLHIAPAPDGTKVALISHDGRILIVTIADGAIREIGKSLEGEANGLAWSPDSRYVVWRSPMATGEAMIGQIRCWDEQGMGEPFELTRGAFDDSCPVFTADGKYLAMLSARTFDPNYDGQTFDLSFGHTQRPWLVPLSATEASPFGPSSQGWRISEVQDAKAKANAETSNGEADETVICHVAADGFEERMVPFPVPSGSYRD
;
A
#
# COMPACT_ATOMS: atom_id res chain seq x y z
N ARG A 1 -15.93 -24.31 -3.53
CA ARG A 1 -15.70 -25.07 -4.76
C ARG A 1 -15.25 -24.11 -5.82
N ASP A 2 -14.05 -24.30 -6.33
CA ASP A 2 -13.27 -23.40 -7.18
C ASP A 2 -14.10 -22.70 -8.26
N VAL A 3 -14.33 -21.43 -8.08
CA VAL A 3 -14.85 -20.50 -9.11
C VAL A 3 -13.76 -20.14 -10.13
N TYR A 4 -12.54 -20.62 -9.90
CA TYR A 4 -11.32 -20.19 -10.61
C TYR A 4 -10.84 -21.13 -11.73
N LYS A 5 -11.64 -22.06 -12.19
CA LYS A 5 -11.15 -23.11 -13.12
C LYS A 5 -10.92 -22.70 -14.58
N ARG A 6 -11.29 -21.48 -14.99
CA ARG A 6 -11.05 -20.99 -16.36
C ARG A 6 -10.83 -19.49 -16.36
N GLN A 7 -9.63 -19.06 -15.97
CA GLN A 7 -9.25 -17.66 -15.87
C GLN A 7 -8.55 -17.12 -17.15
N ALA A 8 -8.65 -17.83 -18.26
CA ALA A 8 -8.00 -17.39 -19.52
C ALA A 8 -8.52 -16.04 -20.06
N GLU A 9 -9.63 -15.50 -19.52
CA GLU A 9 -10.30 -14.32 -20.06
C GLU A 9 -10.62 -13.25 -19.00
N GLY A 10 -9.91 -13.25 -17.87
CA GLY A 10 -10.03 -12.24 -16.82
C GLY A 10 -11.00 -12.61 -15.69
N TYR A 11 -11.09 -11.73 -14.70
CA TYR A 11 -11.93 -11.94 -13.51
C TYR A 11 -13.42 -11.82 -13.83
N VAL A 12 -14.16 -12.87 -13.47
CA VAL A 12 -15.63 -12.90 -13.57
C VAL A 12 -16.24 -12.00 -12.52
N ARG A 13 -17.16 -11.12 -12.92
CA ARG A 13 -17.87 -10.19 -12.02
C ARG A 13 -19.37 -10.36 -12.17
N ASP A 14 -20.09 -10.18 -11.05
CA ASP A 14 -21.54 -10.22 -10.97
C ASP A 14 -22.20 -11.41 -11.67
N PRO A 15 -21.76 -12.67 -11.43
CA PRO A 15 -22.38 -13.82 -12.08
C PRO A 15 -23.83 -13.96 -11.64
N ARG A 16 -24.71 -14.23 -12.61
CA ARG A 16 -26.13 -14.53 -12.42
C ARG A 16 -26.47 -15.84 -13.13
N THR A 17 -27.42 -16.58 -12.58
CA THR A 17 -27.89 -17.82 -13.22
C THR A 17 -29.39 -18.03 -13.00
N ASP A 18 -30.02 -18.68 -13.98
CA ASP A 18 -31.36 -19.21 -13.91
C ASP A 18 -31.40 -20.73 -13.55
N GLY A 19 -30.21 -21.30 -13.23
CA GLY A 19 -30.02 -22.73 -12.96
C GLY A 19 -29.46 -23.50 -14.15
N THR A 20 -29.55 -22.98 -15.36
CA THR A 20 -29.04 -23.59 -16.60
C THR A 20 -28.04 -22.69 -17.32
N THR A 21 -28.33 -21.41 -17.38
CA THR A 21 -27.50 -20.40 -18.02
C THR A 21 -26.82 -19.56 -16.97
N ILE A 22 -25.55 -19.26 -17.18
CA ILE A 22 -24.75 -18.34 -16.36
C ILE A 22 -24.41 -17.14 -17.23
N VAL A 23 -24.71 -15.94 -16.73
CA VAL A 23 -24.33 -14.67 -17.34
C VAL A 23 -23.43 -13.91 -16.40
N TYR A 24 -22.37 -13.35 -16.91
CA TYR A 24 -21.40 -12.57 -16.12
C TYR A 24 -20.74 -11.51 -17.00
N HIS A 25 -19.99 -10.59 -16.39
CA HIS A 25 -19.16 -9.68 -17.14
C HIS A 25 -17.68 -9.83 -16.80
N THR A 26 -16.85 -9.65 -17.80
CA THR A 26 -15.40 -9.56 -17.70
C THR A 26 -14.86 -8.72 -18.86
N HIS A 27 -13.73 -8.02 -18.68
CA HIS A 27 -13.13 -7.15 -19.70
C HIS A 27 -14.12 -6.17 -20.38
N GLY A 28 -15.06 -5.63 -19.61
CA GLY A 28 -16.05 -4.68 -20.12
C GLY A 28 -17.10 -5.28 -21.08
N ALA A 29 -17.17 -6.61 -21.22
CA ALA A 29 -18.13 -7.31 -22.05
C ALA A 29 -19.04 -8.22 -21.22
N LEU A 30 -20.24 -8.54 -21.73
CA LEU A 30 -21.12 -9.54 -21.17
C LEU A 30 -20.86 -10.90 -21.81
N TRP A 31 -20.88 -11.94 -20.99
CA TRP A 31 -20.61 -13.30 -21.40
C TRP A 31 -21.72 -14.24 -20.93
N ARG A 32 -21.93 -15.29 -21.67
CA ARG A 32 -22.92 -16.32 -21.37
C ARG A 32 -22.29 -17.72 -21.44
N MET A 33 -22.69 -18.60 -20.52
CA MET A 33 -22.36 -20.02 -20.52
C MET A 33 -23.65 -20.82 -20.31
N THR A 34 -23.83 -21.92 -21.03
CA THR A 34 -24.98 -22.83 -20.88
C THR A 34 -24.70 -23.98 -19.91
N GLY A 35 -23.88 -23.73 -18.90
CA GLY A 35 -23.47 -24.65 -17.86
C GLY A 35 -22.03 -24.41 -17.46
N LEU A 36 -21.59 -25.00 -16.33
CA LEU A 36 -20.24 -24.79 -15.79
C LEU A 36 -19.12 -25.35 -16.68
N ASP A 37 -19.43 -26.31 -17.53
CA ASP A 37 -18.46 -26.95 -18.43
C ASP A 37 -18.57 -26.47 -19.88
N ALA A 38 -19.50 -25.52 -20.17
CA ALA A 38 -19.66 -24.95 -21.50
C ALA A 38 -18.58 -23.90 -21.77
N GLU A 39 -18.21 -23.75 -23.04
CA GLU A 39 -17.33 -22.65 -23.45
C GLU A 39 -18.07 -21.32 -23.30
N PRO A 40 -17.38 -20.27 -22.80
CA PRO A 40 -17.93 -18.92 -22.71
C PRO A 40 -18.22 -18.32 -24.08
N GLU A 41 -19.37 -17.71 -24.23
CA GLU A 41 -19.78 -16.97 -25.42
C GLU A 41 -19.90 -15.49 -25.07
N ARG A 42 -19.16 -14.64 -25.76
CA ARG A 42 -19.30 -13.20 -25.65
C ARG A 42 -20.60 -12.75 -26.30
N LEU A 43 -21.39 -11.96 -25.56
CA LEU A 43 -22.62 -11.37 -26.09
C LEU A 43 -22.30 -10.08 -26.81
N GLU A 44 -22.51 -10.05 -28.10
CA GLU A 44 -22.45 -8.82 -28.90
C GLU A 44 -23.76 -8.06 -28.70
N ILE A 45 -23.71 -6.94 -27.98
CA ILE A 45 -24.88 -6.12 -27.70
C ILE A 45 -24.78 -4.82 -28.51
N ASP A 46 -25.58 -4.72 -29.53
CA ASP A 46 -25.80 -3.47 -30.26
C ASP A 46 -26.98 -2.71 -29.62
N LEU A 47 -26.70 -1.63 -28.95
CA LEU A 47 -27.72 -0.80 -28.32
C LEU A 47 -28.48 0.07 -29.34
N GLY A 48 -28.04 0.10 -30.59
CA GLY A 48 -28.68 0.88 -31.66
C GLY A 48 -28.71 2.40 -31.42
N ILE A 49 -28.03 2.86 -30.39
CA ILE A 49 -27.97 4.26 -30.01
C ILE A 49 -26.66 4.83 -30.53
N GLY A 50 -26.72 5.86 -31.36
CA GLY A 50 -25.53 6.63 -31.74
C GLY A 50 -24.75 7.05 -30.51
N ALA A 51 -23.42 7.10 -30.60
CA ALA A 51 -22.58 7.53 -29.51
C ALA A 51 -23.14 8.82 -28.86
N PRO A 52 -23.36 8.86 -27.55
CA PRO A 52 -23.85 10.06 -26.90
C PRO A 52 -22.90 11.21 -27.18
N PRO A 53 -23.39 12.45 -27.27
CA PRO A 53 -22.53 13.61 -27.45
C PRO A 53 -21.46 13.60 -26.35
N ARG A 54 -20.22 13.99 -26.70
CA ARG A 54 -19.12 14.08 -25.74
C ARG A 54 -19.56 14.98 -24.59
N MET A 55 -19.85 14.39 -23.45
CA MET A 55 -20.12 15.13 -22.22
C MET A 55 -18.80 15.41 -21.51
N PRO A 56 -18.63 16.61 -20.96
CA PRO A 56 -17.54 16.85 -20.02
C PRO A 56 -17.65 15.85 -18.87
N LEU A 57 -16.61 15.09 -18.63
CA LEU A 57 -16.54 14.20 -17.47
C LEU A 57 -15.87 14.94 -16.32
N ASP A 58 -16.44 14.83 -15.13
CA ASP A 58 -15.77 15.28 -13.92
C ASP A 58 -14.61 14.31 -13.64
N PRO A 59 -13.35 14.78 -13.65
CA PRO A 59 -12.22 13.90 -13.38
C PRO A 59 -12.19 13.35 -11.96
N THR A 60 -12.90 13.98 -11.00
CA THR A 60 -13.03 13.48 -9.63
C THR A 60 -13.96 12.28 -9.53
N ASP A 61 -14.86 12.11 -10.52
CA ASP A 61 -15.70 10.94 -10.63
C ASP A 61 -14.85 9.72 -11.03
N ARG A 62 -14.77 8.70 -10.17
CA ARG A 62 -13.98 7.47 -10.40
C ARG A 62 -12.47 7.67 -10.39
N LEU A 63 -11.98 8.66 -9.65
CA LEU A 63 -10.57 8.76 -9.28
C LEU A 63 -10.32 7.79 -8.11
N GLU A 64 -9.59 6.72 -8.36
CA GLU A 64 -9.34 5.66 -7.37
C GLU A 64 -8.00 5.89 -6.64
N ALA A 65 -7.00 6.42 -7.35
CA ALA A 65 -5.70 6.72 -6.77
C ALA A 65 -5.04 7.94 -7.40
N ILE A 66 -4.29 8.67 -6.59
CA ILE A 66 -3.41 9.76 -7.00
C ILE A 66 -2.10 9.66 -6.24
N VAL A 67 -0.99 9.60 -6.95
CA VAL A 67 0.36 9.48 -6.39
C VAL A 67 1.26 10.51 -7.04
N SER A 68 1.82 11.44 -6.26
CA SER A 68 2.78 12.41 -6.80
C SER A 68 4.10 11.72 -7.15
N ASP A 69 4.80 12.27 -8.13
CA ASP A 69 6.17 11.90 -8.38
C ASP A 69 7.10 12.41 -7.26
N HIS A 70 8.35 11.97 -7.29
CA HIS A 70 9.32 12.33 -6.25
C HIS A 70 9.59 13.84 -6.20
N GLY A 71 9.59 14.52 -7.34
CA GLY A 71 9.83 15.96 -7.44
C GLY A 71 8.61 16.83 -7.12
N GLY A 72 7.41 16.24 -7.02
CA GLY A 72 6.16 16.98 -6.90
C GLY A 72 5.76 17.74 -8.17
N ASP A 73 6.36 17.42 -9.31
CA ASP A 73 6.10 18.06 -10.59
C ASP A 73 4.96 17.44 -11.39
N GLY A 74 4.53 16.23 -11.00
CA GLY A 74 3.44 15.52 -11.62
C GLY A 74 2.79 14.48 -10.71
N SER A 75 1.69 13.89 -11.16
CA SER A 75 0.98 12.80 -10.47
C SER A 75 0.59 11.69 -11.41
N LEU A 76 0.78 10.47 -10.95
CA LEU A 76 0.28 9.25 -11.55
C LEU A 76 -1.11 8.96 -10.98
N LEU A 77 -2.08 8.71 -11.84
CA LEU A 77 -3.48 8.56 -11.49
C LEU A 77 -4.03 7.20 -11.94
N GLU A 78 -4.91 6.63 -11.12
CA GLU A 78 -5.87 5.62 -11.57
C GLU A 78 -7.23 6.30 -11.76
N TRP A 79 -7.70 6.37 -12.98
CA TRP A 79 -9.01 6.90 -13.30
C TRP A 79 -9.76 5.94 -14.23
N ARG A 80 -10.92 5.48 -13.78
CA ARG A 80 -11.76 4.50 -14.51
C ARG A 80 -11.00 3.24 -14.94
N GLY A 81 -10.06 2.78 -14.12
CA GLY A 81 -9.26 1.59 -14.39
C GLY A 81 -8.16 1.79 -15.44
N ALA A 82 -7.80 3.01 -15.77
CA ALA A 82 -6.70 3.37 -16.65
C ALA A 82 -5.66 4.21 -15.92
N ALA A 83 -4.38 4.11 -16.32
CA ALA A 83 -3.27 4.88 -15.78
C ALA A 83 -3.03 6.14 -16.60
N TYR A 84 -2.95 7.27 -15.91
CA TYR A 84 -2.65 8.57 -16.50
C TYR A 84 -1.55 9.26 -15.70
N PHE A 85 -0.71 10.03 -16.39
CA PHE A 85 0.22 10.95 -15.76
C PHE A 85 -0.13 12.40 -16.11
N LEU A 86 -0.23 13.23 -15.08
CA LEU A 86 -0.52 14.66 -15.17
C LEU A 86 0.63 15.46 -14.61
N THR A 87 1.06 16.48 -15.33
CA THR A 87 2.01 17.47 -14.81
C THR A 87 1.27 18.56 -14.02
N HIS A 88 1.85 19.04 -12.91
CA HIS A 88 1.21 20.01 -12.04
C HIS A 88 1.29 21.45 -12.56
N ARG A 89 2.14 21.74 -13.53
CA ARG A 89 2.32 23.10 -14.07
C ARG A 89 1.69 23.23 -15.44
N SER A 90 2.40 22.82 -16.46
CA SER A 90 1.94 22.88 -17.84
C SER A 90 2.32 21.59 -18.55
N GLY A 91 1.44 21.10 -19.38
CA GLY A 91 1.67 19.86 -20.11
C GLY A 91 0.39 19.07 -20.33
N PRO A 92 0.42 18.10 -21.24
CA PRO A 92 -0.73 17.26 -21.50
C PRO A 92 -0.90 16.22 -20.39
N ALA A 93 -2.16 15.81 -20.15
CA ALA A 93 -2.46 14.53 -19.54
C ALA A 93 -2.03 13.41 -20.51
N ARG A 94 -1.28 12.43 -20.01
CA ARG A 94 -0.85 11.27 -20.82
C ARG A 94 -1.53 10.01 -20.32
N ALA A 95 -2.20 9.29 -21.24
CA ALA A 95 -2.62 7.93 -20.95
C ALA A 95 -1.39 7.02 -21.07
N LEU A 96 -1.05 6.36 -19.96
CA LEU A 96 0.06 5.41 -19.91
C LEU A 96 -0.43 3.99 -20.21
N SER A 97 -1.56 3.58 -19.61
CA SER A 97 -2.22 2.32 -19.89
C SER A 97 -3.74 2.55 -19.89
N ALA A 98 -4.38 2.41 -21.06
CA ALA A 98 -5.80 2.69 -21.26
C ALA A 98 -6.41 1.79 -22.34
N ALA A 99 -6.00 0.52 -22.40
CA ALA A 99 -6.53 -0.45 -23.35
C ALA A 99 -7.98 -0.82 -22.99
N ASP A 100 -8.82 -1.00 -24.00
CA ASP A 100 -10.22 -1.40 -23.82
C ASP A 100 -10.32 -2.77 -23.14
N GLY A 101 -11.18 -2.84 -22.11
CA GLY A 101 -11.40 -4.08 -21.35
C GLY A 101 -10.32 -4.43 -20.34
N VAL A 102 -9.23 -3.67 -20.27
CA VAL A 102 -8.16 -3.84 -19.29
C VAL A 102 -8.40 -2.92 -18.11
N ARG A 103 -8.14 -3.41 -16.91
CA ARG A 103 -8.16 -2.59 -15.70
C ARG A 103 -6.80 -2.57 -15.03
N ILE A 104 -6.29 -1.37 -14.80
CA ILE A 104 -5.13 -1.15 -13.93
C ILE A 104 -5.58 -0.82 -12.50
N ARG A 105 -4.73 -1.09 -11.53
CA ARG A 105 -4.96 -0.80 -10.10
C ARG A 105 -3.65 -0.53 -9.39
N GLU A 106 -3.74 0.16 -8.25
CA GLU A 106 -2.60 0.40 -7.35
C GLU A 106 -1.39 1.06 -8.05
N PRO A 107 -1.56 2.14 -8.82
CA PRO A 107 -0.43 2.79 -9.46
C PRO A 107 0.52 3.38 -8.42
N ARG A 108 1.81 3.23 -8.64
CA ARG A 108 2.88 3.76 -7.79
C ARG A 108 4.02 4.30 -8.65
N VAL A 109 4.71 5.31 -8.15
CA VAL A 109 5.93 5.85 -8.77
C VAL A 109 7.14 5.07 -8.24
N LEU A 110 8.04 4.69 -9.12
CA LEU A 110 9.25 3.93 -8.78
C LEU A 110 10.40 4.87 -8.39
N GLY A 111 10.46 5.26 -7.12
CA GLY A 111 11.51 6.12 -6.60
C GLY A 111 11.76 7.34 -7.48
N GLN A 112 13.02 7.59 -7.84
CA GLN A 112 13.45 8.69 -8.72
C GLN A 112 13.70 8.24 -10.18
N THR A 113 13.23 7.06 -10.57
CA THR A 113 13.54 6.48 -11.90
C THR A 113 12.80 7.14 -13.06
N GLY A 114 11.79 7.97 -12.79
CA GLY A 114 10.89 8.49 -13.81
C GLY A 114 9.91 7.45 -14.37
N GLN A 115 9.77 6.32 -13.70
CA GLN A 115 8.87 5.23 -14.07
C GLN A 115 7.72 5.06 -13.06
N GLY A 116 6.62 4.53 -13.55
CA GLY A 116 5.49 4.06 -12.74
C GLY A 116 5.32 2.55 -12.85
N VAL A 117 4.68 1.96 -11.85
CA VAL A 117 4.29 0.56 -11.79
C VAL A 117 2.83 0.45 -11.33
N TRP A 118 2.10 -0.51 -11.85
CA TRP A 118 0.72 -0.81 -11.46
C TRP A 118 0.38 -2.28 -11.72
N ALA A 119 -0.65 -2.78 -11.05
CA ALA A 119 -1.23 -4.06 -11.37
C ALA A 119 -2.17 -3.92 -12.60
N SER A 120 -2.09 -4.85 -13.54
CA SER A 120 -2.89 -4.89 -14.76
C SER A 120 -3.43 -6.30 -15.00
N ASP A 121 -4.69 -6.40 -15.43
CA ASP A 121 -5.33 -7.68 -15.78
C ASP A 121 -5.30 -7.95 -17.29
N VAL A 122 -4.38 -7.31 -18.02
CA VAL A 122 -4.30 -7.34 -19.48
C VAL A 122 -4.17 -8.76 -20.08
N ASP A 123 -3.54 -9.66 -19.36
CA ASP A 123 -3.34 -11.05 -19.76
C ASP A 123 -4.36 -12.02 -19.09
N GLY A 124 -5.44 -11.48 -18.48
CA GLY A 124 -6.47 -12.23 -17.77
C GLY A 124 -6.19 -12.46 -16.30
N GLU A 125 -4.94 -12.61 -15.92
CA GLU A 125 -4.41 -12.63 -14.55
C GLU A 125 -3.63 -11.35 -14.30
N ASP A 126 -3.51 -10.95 -13.02
CA ASP A 126 -2.71 -9.77 -12.71
C ASP A 126 -1.24 -10.00 -13.06
N CYS A 127 -0.68 -8.99 -13.68
CA CYS A 127 0.75 -8.78 -13.85
C CYS A 127 1.13 -7.38 -13.34
N LEU A 128 2.41 -7.08 -13.24
CA LEU A 128 2.88 -5.71 -13.07
C LEU A 128 3.23 -5.13 -14.43
N GLU A 129 2.65 -3.99 -14.76
CA GLU A 129 3.07 -3.14 -15.87
C GLU A 129 3.99 -2.03 -15.35
N VAL A 130 5.10 -1.81 -16.04
CA VAL A 130 6.09 -0.75 -15.76
C VAL A 130 6.24 0.11 -17.00
N ALA A 131 6.08 1.42 -16.86
CA ALA A 131 6.19 2.37 -17.95
C ALA A 131 6.86 3.68 -17.53
N ASN A 132 7.43 4.39 -18.50
CA ASN A 132 7.94 5.74 -18.27
C ASN A 132 6.78 6.74 -18.08
N LEU A 133 6.89 7.59 -17.07
CA LEU A 133 5.87 8.61 -16.74
C LEU A 133 5.70 9.66 -17.85
N ASP A 134 6.74 9.90 -18.63
CA ASP A 134 6.68 10.78 -19.80
C ASP A 134 5.93 10.19 -21.00
N GLY A 135 5.49 8.92 -20.89
CA GLY A 135 4.78 8.20 -21.94
C GLY A 135 5.65 7.75 -23.11
N THR A 136 6.97 7.81 -22.96
CA THR A 136 7.91 7.29 -23.97
C THR A 136 8.23 5.81 -23.71
N GLY A 137 8.61 5.11 -24.79
CA GLY A 137 8.96 3.69 -24.72
C GLY A 137 7.75 2.77 -24.65
N GLU A 138 8.03 1.49 -24.44
CA GLU A 138 7.02 0.43 -24.37
C GLU A 138 6.71 0.09 -22.90
N ILE A 139 5.46 -0.30 -22.64
CA ILE A 139 5.06 -0.86 -21.35
C ILE A 139 5.70 -2.25 -21.21
N ARG A 140 6.47 -2.44 -20.14
CA ARG A 140 7.01 -3.76 -19.80
C ARG A 140 6.07 -4.48 -18.85
N ARG A 141 5.80 -5.75 -19.13
CA ARG A 141 5.01 -6.64 -18.28
C ARG A 141 5.92 -7.62 -17.59
N ILE A 142 5.79 -7.73 -16.27
CA ILE A 142 6.59 -8.63 -15.45
C ILE A 142 5.68 -9.42 -14.50
N ALA A 143 6.16 -10.57 -14.04
CA ALA A 143 5.49 -11.43 -13.05
C ALA A 143 4.11 -11.96 -13.48
N GLN A 144 3.84 -12.11 -14.79
CA GLN A 144 2.57 -12.56 -15.35
C GLN A 144 2.15 -13.94 -14.81
N GLY A 145 0.90 -14.03 -14.34
CA GLY A 145 0.30 -15.27 -13.85
C GLY A 145 0.94 -15.88 -12.61
N GLN A 146 1.81 -15.15 -11.90
CA GLN A 146 2.56 -15.67 -10.76
C GLN A 146 2.21 -15.00 -9.43
N ILE A 147 1.70 -13.76 -9.48
CA ILE A 147 1.48 -12.92 -8.31
C ILE A 147 0.05 -13.00 -7.76
N GLY A 148 -0.86 -13.68 -8.46
CA GLY A 148 -2.28 -13.69 -8.13
C GLY A 148 -2.88 -12.28 -8.24
N ARG A 149 -4.06 -12.06 -7.69
CA ARG A 149 -4.67 -10.73 -7.66
C ARG A 149 -3.95 -9.85 -6.65
N VAL A 150 -3.40 -8.74 -7.13
CA VAL A 150 -2.70 -7.76 -6.32
C VAL A 150 -3.69 -6.90 -5.53
N LEU A 151 -3.48 -6.77 -4.22
CA LEU A 151 -4.27 -5.92 -3.34
C LEU A 151 -3.54 -4.61 -3.02
N HIS A 152 -2.22 -4.68 -2.77
CA HIS A 152 -1.40 -3.51 -2.43
C HIS A 152 -0.04 -3.59 -3.11
N ILE A 153 0.51 -2.44 -3.49
CA ILE A 153 1.85 -2.29 -4.06
C ILE A 153 2.59 -1.21 -3.27
N ALA A 154 3.82 -1.51 -2.85
CA ALA A 154 4.74 -0.57 -2.24
C ALA A 154 6.11 -0.65 -2.93
N PRO A 155 6.52 0.35 -3.71
CA PRO A 155 7.86 0.40 -4.31
C PRO A 155 8.93 0.64 -3.27
N ALA A 156 10.09 0.02 -3.47
CA ALA A 156 11.31 0.38 -2.76
C ALA A 156 11.75 1.80 -3.18
N PRO A 157 12.28 2.63 -2.27
CA PRO A 157 12.74 3.98 -2.58
C PRO A 157 13.78 4.07 -3.70
N ASP A 158 14.64 3.05 -3.85
CA ASP A 158 15.61 2.96 -4.94
C ASP A 158 15.00 2.60 -6.31
N GLY A 159 13.69 2.25 -6.35
CA GLY A 159 12.97 1.89 -7.56
C GLY A 159 13.33 0.53 -8.15
N THR A 160 14.16 -0.28 -7.48
CA THR A 160 14.62 -1.57 -8.02
C THR A 160 13.67 -2.72 -7.77
N LYS A 161 12.81 -2.61 -6.74
CA LYS A 161 11.89 -3.66 -6.30
C LYS A 161 10.54 -3.07 -5.91
N VAL A 162 9.54 -3.93 -5.88
CA VAL A 162 8.26 -3.64 -5.25
C VAL A 162 7.88 -4.76 -4.28
N ALA A 163 7.36 -4.37 -3.12
CA ALA A 163 6.62 -5.29 -2.26
C ALA A 163 5.16 -5.27 -2.67
N LEU A 164 4.49 -6.42 -2.65
CA LEU A 164 3.07 -6.51 -2.91
C LEU A 164 2.38 -7.52 -2.01
N ILE A 165 1.09 -7.31 -1.80
CA ILE A 165 0.20 -8.26 -1.12
C ILE A 165 -0.75 -8.84 -2.16
N SER A 166 -0.79 -10.17 -2.21
CA SER A 166 -1.70 -10.92 -3.05
C SER A 166 -2.97 -11.33 -2.29
N HIS A 167 -4.08 -11.52 -3.00
CA HIS A 167 -5.37 -11.94 -2.46
C HIS A 167 -5.34 -13.28 -1.70
N ASP A 168 -4.34 -14.12 -1.98
CA ASP A 168 -4.14 -15.41 -1.30
C ASP A 168 -3.30 -15.28 -0.01
N GLY A 169 -3.05 -14.03 0.41
CA GLY A 169 -2.33 -13.67 1.62
C GLY A 169 -0.81 -13.65 1.49
N ARG A 170 -0.24 -13.99 0.32
CA ARG A 170 1.22 -13.91 0.12
C ARG A 170 1.70 -12.47 0.15
N ILE A 171 2.85 -12.28 0.78
CA ILE A 171 3.62 -11.03 0.71
C ILE A 171 4.83 -11.33 -0.17
N LEU A 172 4.92 -10.63 -1.30
CA LEU A 172 5.89 -10.91 -2.36
C LEU A 172 6.79 -9.69 -2.59
N ILE A 173 8.05 -9.95 -2.90
CA ILE A 173 8.97 -8.97 -3.47
C ILE A 173 9.16 -9.31 -4.94
N VAL A 174 8.98 -8.32 -5.82
CA VAL A 174 9.21 -8.44 -7.25
C VAL A 174 10.34 -7.50 -7.65
N THR A 175 11.37 -8.04 -8.29
CA THR A 175 12.46 -7.26 -8.87
C THR A 175 12.02 -6.63 -10.19
N ILE A 176 12.15 -5.33 -10.32
CA ILE A 176 11.67 -4.59 -11.51
C ILE A 176 12.45 -4.94 -12.77
N ALA A 177 13.73 -5.25 -12.66
CA ALA A 177 14.60 -5.48 -13.81
C ALA A 177 14.22 -6.74 -14.62
N ASP A 178 13.93 -7.84 -13.93
CA ASP A 178 13.73 -9.17 -14.52
C ASP A 178 12.41 -9.85 -14.14
N GLY A 179 11.62 -9.24 -13.24
CA GLY A 179 10.37 -9.82 -12.75
C GLY A 179 10.55 -10.98 -11.79
N ALA A 180 11.76 -11.19 -11.26
CA ALA A 180 12.02 -12.24 -10.27
C ALA A 180 11.17 -12.03 -9.01
N ILE A 181 10.55 -13.11 -8.54
CA ILE A 181 9.60 -13.08 -7.42
C ILE A 181 10.20 -13.81 -6.22
N ARG A 182 10.07 -13.21 -5.05
CA ARG A 182 10.40 -13.84 -3.77
C ARG A 182 9.21 -13.70 -2.83
N GLU A 183 8.71 -14.81 -2.32
CA GLU A 183 7.76 -14.82 -1.21
C GLU A 183 8.53 -14.59 0.10
N ILE A 184 8.13 -13.55 0.85
CA ILE A 184 8.74 -13.17 2.12
C ILE A 184 7.84 -13.46 3.31
N GLY A 185 6.59 -13.79 3.08
CA GLY A 185 5.64 -14.12 4.15
C GLY A 185 4.26 -14.42 3.61
N LYS A 186 3.41 -14.90 4.53
CA LYS A 186 2.01 -15.18 4.22
C LYS A 186 1.12 -14.82 5.41
N SER A 187 0.05 -14.08 5.15
CA SER A 187 -1.02 -13.82 6.11
C SER A 187 -2.07 -14.91 5.98
N LEU A 188 -2.36 -15.62 7.07
CA LEU A 188 -3.29 -16.74 7.08
C LEU A 188 -4.64 -16.39 7.71
N GLU A 189 -4.69 -15.36 8.54
CA GLU A 189 -5.85 -15.02 9.37
C GLU A 189 -6.64 -13.82 8.86
N GLY A 190 -6.23 -13.24 7.73
CA GLY A 190 -6.92 -12.12 7.11
C GLY A 190 -6.02 -11.37 6.13
N GLU A 191 -6.53 -10.28 5.59
CA GLU A 191 -5.81 -9.45 4.64
C GLU A 191 -4.72 -8.62 5.34
N ALA A 192 -3.46 -8.84 4.95
CA ALA A 192 -2.36 -7.98 5.33
C ALA A 192 -2.47 -6.61 4.64
N ASN A 193 -1.96 -5.57 5.26
CA ASN A 193 -1.96 -4.22 4.69
C ASN A 193 -0.82 -3.36 5.27
N GLY A 194 -0.75 -2.08 4.88
CA GLY A 194 0.23 -1.15 5.43
C GLY A 194 1.67 -1.50 5.05
N LEU A 195 1.90 -1.93 3.79
CA LEU A 195 3.26 -2.16 3.29
C LEU A 195 4.05 -0.85 3.26
N ALA A 196 5.24 -0.86 3.87
CA ALA A 196 6.18 0.25 3.79
C ALA A 196 7.63 -0.25 3.73
N TRP A 197 8.45 0.41 2.90
CA TRP A 197 9.89 0.21 2.85
C TRP A 197 10.61 1.21 3.74
N SER A 198 11.74 0.78 4.29
CA SER A 198 12.70 1.72 4.86
C SER A 198 13.32 2.59 3.77
N PRO A 199 13.73 3.84 4.09
CA PRO A 199 14.29 4.77 3.10
C PRO A 199 15.58 4.27 2.40
N ASP A 200 16.31 3.33 3.01
CA ASP A 200 17.48 2.66 2.43
C ASP A 200 17.12 1.41 1.61
N SER A 201 15.83 1.15 1.35
CA SER A 201 15.34 -0.01 0.58
C SER A 201 15.73 -1.37 1.15
N ARG A 202 16.02 -1.45 2.45
CA ARG A 202 16.48 -2.68 3.11
C ARG A 202 15.36 -3.43 3.83
N TYR A 203 14.52 -2.72 4.59
CA TYR A 203 13.48 -3.33 5.40
C TYR A 203 12.10 -3.12 4.78
N VAL A 204 11.25 -4.15 4.89
CA VAL A 204 9.82 -4.07 4.57
C VAL A 204 9.04 -4.34 5.83
N VAL A 205 8.08 -3.49 6.13
CA VAL A 205 7.13 -3.68 7.23
C VAL A 205 5.72 -3.78 6.70
N TRP A 206 4.87 -4.51 7.42
CA TRP A 206 3.44 -4.62 7.12
C TRP A 206 2.64 -4.96 8.38
N ARG A 207 1.35 -4.68 8.33
CA ARG A 207 0.39 -5.18 9.31
C ARG A 207 -0.08 -6.58 8.90
N SER A 208 0.08 -7.54 9.78
CA SER A 208 -0.47 -8.89 9.66
C SER A 208 -1.63 -9.04 10.65
N PRO A 209 -2.84 -9.36 10.19
CA PRO A 209 -3.94 -9.65 11.12
C PRO A 209 -3.66 -10.93 11.88
N MET A 210 -4.06 -10.95 13.14
CA MET A 210 -3.94 -12.08 14.06
C MET A 210 -5.24 -12.27 14.82
N ALA A 211 -5.77 -13.50 14.86
CA ALA A 211 -6.95 -13.82 15.62
C ALA A 211 -6.62 -13.95 17.11
N THR A 212 -7.33 -13.19 17.95
CA THR A 212 -7.22 -13.27 19.41
C THR A 212 -8.61 -13.51 19.99
N GLY A 213 -8.98 -14.77 20.13
CA GLY A 213 -10.35 -15.16 20.48
C GLY A 213 -11.34 -14.75 19.39
N GLU A 214 -12.30 -13.89 19.72
CA GLU A 214 -13.29 -13.36 18.77
C GLU A 214 -12.85 -12.06 18.08
N ALA A 215 -11.70 -11.47 18.47
CA ALA A 215 -11.20 -10.23 17.93
C ALA A 215 -10.09 -10.48 16.91
N MET A 216 -10.04 -9.62 15.89
CA MET A 216 -8.92 -9.52 14.97
C MET A 216 -8.11 -8.28 15.32
N ILE A 217 -6.84 -8.47 15.63
CA ILE A 217 -5.89 -7.40 15.91
C ILE A 217 -4.76 -7.38 14.89
N GLY A 218 -4.13 -6.23 14.71
CA GLY A 218 -2.98 -6.08 13.82
C GLY A 218 -1.68 -6.24 14.56
N GLN A 219 -0.77 -7.01 13.99
CA GLN A 219 0.61 -7.15 14.42
C GLN A 219 1.52 -6.56 13.35
N ILE A 220 2.52 -5.77 13.72
CA ILE A 220 3.52 -5.27 12.77
C ILE A 220 4.65 -6.29 12.63
N ARG A 221 4.88 -6.72 11.41
CA ARG A 221 5.97 -7.61 11.01
C ARG A 221 6.99 -6.88 10.16
N CYS A 222 8.21 -7.36 10.18
CA CYS A 222 9.33 -6.80 9.43
C CYS A 222 10.11 -7.91 8.73
N TRP A 223 10.61 -7.59 7.57
CA TRP A 223 11.54 -8.44 6.83
C TRP A 223 12.79 -7.65 6.46
N ASP A 224 13.98 -8.28 6.62
CA ASP A 224 15.28 -7.69 6.26
C ASP A 224 15.77 -8.32 4.94
N GLU A 225 15.86 -7.52 3.90
CA GLU A 225 16.29 -7.96 2.57
C GLU A 225 17.72 -8.49 2.56
N GLN A 226 18.61 -7.87 3.34
CA GLN A 226 20.00 -8.28 3.44
C GLN A 226 20.19 -9.49 4.36
N GLY A 227 19.33 -9.64 5.37
CA GLY A 227 19.37 -10.76 6.31
C GLY A 227 18.96 -12.09 5.69
N MET A 228 18.26 -12.06 4.55
CA MET A 228 17.76 -13.23 3.80
C MET A 228 16.99 -14.27 4.66
N GLY A 229 16.59 -13.88 5.85
CA GLY A 229 15.86 -14.71 6.80
C GLY A 229 14.34 -14.66 6.63
N GLU A 230 13.65 -15.34 7.56
CA GLU A 230 12.22 -15.24 7.71
C GLU A 230 11.82 -13.88 8.30
N PRO A 231 10.61 -13.40 8.03
CA PRO A 231 10.12 -12.19 8.65
C PRO A 231 9.97 -12.36 10.16
N PHE A 232 10.23 -11.30 10.89
CA PHE A 232 10.16 -11.26 12.35
C PHE A 232 9.09 -10.27 12.84
N GLU A 233 8.71 -10.43 14.08
CA GLU A 233 7.68 -9.61 14.71
C GLU A 233 8.31 -8.37 15.33
N LEU A 234 7.72 -7.18 15.06
CA LEU A 234 8.06 -5.94 15.76
C LEU A 234 7.12 -5.71 16.94
N THR A 235 5.84 -6.05 16.80
CA THR A 235 4.87 -5.99 17.88
C THR A 235 4.30 -7.37 18.18
N ARG A 236 3.96 -7.61 19.46
CA ARG A 236 3.56 -8.96 19.95
C ARG A 236 2.08 -9.28 19.71
N GLY A 237 1.31 -8.34 19.12
CA GLY A 237 -0.12 -8.52 18.91
C GLY A 237 -0.94 -8.44 20.20
N ALA A 238 -0.51 -7.66 21.17
CA ALA A 238 -1.28 -7.38 22.37
C ALA A 238 -2.30 -6.24 22.16
N PHE A 239 -2.08 -5.43 21.15
CA PHE A 239 -2.91 -4.29 20.74
C PHE A 239 -3.12 -4.31 19.23
N ASP A 240 -4.14 -3.60 18.74
CA ASP A 240 -4.34 -3.43 17.32
C ASP A 240 -3.37 -2.36 16.78
N ASP A 241 -2.30 -2.81 16.15
CA ASP A 241 -1.27 -1.99 15.54
C ASP A 241 -1.46 -1.93 14.02
N SER A 242 -1.30 -0.75 13.42
CA SER A 242 -1.58 -0.52 11.99
C SER A 242 -0.76 0.63 11.42
N CYS A 243 -0.79 0.78 10.07
CA CYS A 243 -0.20 1.90 9.34
C CYS A 243 1.28 2.15 9.69
N PRO A 244 2.16 1.14 9.60
CA PRO A 244 3.58 1.34 9.87
C PRO A 244 4.23 2.16 8.77
N VAL A 245 4.98 3.21 9.13
CA VAL A 245 5.71 4.08 8.19
C VAL A 245 7.08 4.42 8.76
N PHE A 246 8.13 4.24 8.00
CA PHE A 246 9.47 4.70 8.36
C PHE A 246 9.57 6.22 8.21
N THR A 247 10.31 6.87 9.10
CA THR A 247 10.69 8.26 8.88
C THR A 247 11.75 8.38 7.80
N ALA A 248 11.77 9.51 7.08
CA ALA A 248 12.69 9.71 5.96
C ALA A 248 14.17 9.67 6.36
N ASP A 249 14.49 9.98 7.62
CA ASP A 249 15.84 9.89 8.19
C ASP A 249 16.25 8.47 8.61
N GLY A 250 15.34 7.49 8.48
CA GLY A 250 15.60 6.09 8.81
C GLY A 250 15.78 5.79 10.29
N LYS A 251 15.43 6.71 11.19
CA LYS A 251 15.66 6.56 12.64
C LYS A 251 14.48 6.01 13.38
N TYR A 252 13.27 6.19 12.86
CA TYR A 252 12.04 5.85 13.56
C TYR A 252 11.07 5.08 12.68
N LEU A 253 10.19 4.31 13.33
CA LEU A 253 8.95 3.81 12.75
C LEU A 253 7.78 4.51 13.44
N ALA A 254 6.92 5.15 12.65
CA ALA A 254 5.64 5.65 13.12
C ALA A 254 4.55 4.61 12.83
N MET A 255 3.57 4.48 13.72
CA MET A 255 2.42 3.60 13.51
C MET A 255 1.21 4.06 14.32
N LEU A 256 0.04 3.60 13.96
CA LEU A 256 -1.17 3.74 14.75
C LEU A 256 -1.32 2.53 15.67
N SER A 257 -1.71 2.76 16.92
CA SER A 257 -1.94 1.68 17.87
C SER A 257 -3.10 1.98 18.81
N ALA A 258 -3.95 0.99 19.03
CA ALA A 258 -5.09 1.06 19.93
C ALA A 258 -4.71 0.64 21.37
N ARG A 259 -3.65 1.25 21.92
CA ARG A 259 -3.13 0.94 23.27
C ARG A 259 -3.42 2.01 24.32
N THR A 260 -4.31 2.95 24.02
CA THR A 260 -4.74 3.96 24.99
C THR A 260 -5.97 3.44 25.74
N PHE A 261 -5.83 3.33 27.05
CA PHE A 261 -6.89 2.87 27.94
C PHE A 261 -7.40 4.04 28.78
N ASP A 262 -8.47 4.68 28.32
CA ASP A 262 -9.12 5.81 29.00
C ASP A 262 -10.63 5.57 29.02
N PRO A 263 -11.15 4.74 29.95
CA PRO A 263 -12.55 4.38 29.99
C PRO A 263 -13.41 5.51 30.54
N ASN A 264 -14.54 5.73 29.87
CA ASN A 264 -15.60 6.60 30.34
C ASN A 264 -16.81 5.75 30.82
N TYR A 265 -17.42 6.15 31.94
CA TYR A 265 -18.64 5.52 32.40
C TYR A 265 -19.84 5.98 31.56
N ASP A 266 -20.50 5.03 30.92
CA ASP A 266 -21.73 5.30 30.19
C ASP A 266 -22.94 5.14 31.09
N GLY A 267 -23.62 6.26 31.39
CA GLY A 267 -24.81 6.29 32.23
C GLY A 267 -26.07 5.67 31.60
N GLN A 268 -26.05 5.32 30.29
CA GLN A 268 -27.18 4.69 29.60
C GLN A 268 -27.07 3.17 29.64
N THR A 269 -25.88 2.65 29.39
CA THR A 269 -25.61 1.20 29.41
C THR A 269 -25.16 0.70 30.76
N PHE A 270 -24.83 1.60 31.68
CA PHE A 270 -24.26 1.30 33.01
C PHE A 270 -22.95 0.48 32.93
N ASP A 271 -22.16 0.70 31.88
CA ASP A 271 -20.92 0.00 31.62
C ASP A 271 -19.80 0.99 31.24
N LEU A 272 -18.59 0.49 31.08
CA LEU A 272 -17.47 1.29 30.62
C LEU A 272 -17.48 1.41 29.09
N SER A 273 -17.35 2.64 28.62
CA SER A 273 -17.20 2.97 27.20
C SER A 273 -15.74 3.36 26.90
N PHE A 274 -15.21 2.83 25.79
CA PHE A 274 -13.85 3.09 25.31
C PHE A 274 -13.94 3.85 23.97
N GLY A 275 -14.24 5.14 24.03
CA GLY A 275 -14.57 5.95 22.85
C GLY A 275 -13.39 6.12 21.89
N HIS A 276 -12.18 6.28 22.39
CA HIS A 276 -10.99 6.57 21.60
C HIS A 276 -9.77 5.86 22.18
N THR A 277 -9.40 4.75 21.58
CA THR A 277 -8.24 3.95 22.01
C THR A 277 -7.02 4.14 21.12
N GLN A 278 -7.23 4.60 19.86
CA GLN A 278 -6.19 4.72 18.87
C GLN A 278 -5.42 6.03 19.00
N ARG A 279 -4.10 5.95 18.80
CA ARG A 279 -3.19 7.08 18.82
C ARG A 279 -1.99 6.79 17.92
N PRO A 280 -1.36 7.79 17.30
CA PRO A 280 -0.08 7.59 16.65
C PRO A 280 1.05 7.42 17.68
N TRP A 281 1.96 6.51 17.37
CA TRP A 281 3.13 6.16 18.18
C TRP A 281 4.38 6.23 17.32
N LEU A 282 5.50 6.60 17.95
CA LEU A 282 6.82 6.63 17.34
C LEU A 282 7.74 5.65 18.06
N VAL A 283 8.49 4.87 17.29
CA VAL A 283 9.41 3.88 17.85
C VAL A 283 10.81 4.15 17.31
N PRO A 284 11.79 4.48 18.16
CA PRO A 284 13.19 4.49 17.75
C PRO A 284 13.61 3.12 17.23
N LEU A 285 14.15 3.05 16.03
CA LEU A 285 14.56 1.79 15.40
C LEU A 285 15.80 1.20 16.06
N SER A 286 16.72 2.05 16.53
CA SER A 286 17.89 1.64 17.29
C SER A 286 17.66 1.81 18.80
N ALA A 287 18.23 0.91 19.60
CA ALA A 287 18.19 1.03 21.06
C ALA A 287 18.97 2.24 21.62
N THR A 288 19.85 2.83 20.80
CA THR A 288 20.67 4.00 21.17
C THR A 288 20.08 5.33 20.70
N GLU A 289 19.04 5.28 19.83
CA GLU A 289 18.39 6.50 19.33
C GLU A 289 17.45 7.06 20.39
N ALA A 290 17.54 8.37 20.62
CA ALA A 290 16.68 9.06 21.57
C ALA A 290 15.30 9.33 20.99
N SER A 291 14.25 9.17 21.79
CA SER A 291 12.91 9.60 21.39
C SER A 291 12.81 11.14 21.32
N PRO A 292 12.24 11.71 20.26
CA PRO A 292 12.05 13.17 20.17
C PRO A 292 10.95 13.68 21.13
N PHE A 293 10.12 12.79 21.71
CA PHE A 293 8.97 13.15 22.56
C PHE A 293 9.15 12.71 24.03
N GLY A 294 10.19 11.96 24.30
CA GLY A 294 10.44 11.45 25.65
C GLY A 294 11.42 12.33 26.43
N PRO A 295 11.40 12.26 27.77
CA PRO A 295 12.46 12.83 28.56
C PRO A 295 13.77 12.10 28.26
N SER A 296 14.86 12.85 28.06
CA SER A 296 16.18 12.23 27.99
C SER A 296 16.50 11.56 29.34
N SER A 297 17.25 10.46 29.30
CA SER A 297 17.69 9.77 30.53
C SER A 297 18.48 10.67 31.50
N GLN A 298 19.00 11.79 31.01
CA GLN A 298 19.75 12.78 31.76
C GLN A 298 18.92 14.02 32.15
N GLY A 299 17.63 14.08 31.74
CA GLY A 299 16.79 15.26 31.89
C GLY A 299 17.15 16.34 30.85
N TRP A 300 16.24 17.31 30.68
CA TRP A 300 16.44 18.44 29.79
C TRP A 300 17.03 19.63 30.57
N ARG A 301 18.16 20.15 30.11
CA ARG A 301 18.65 21.46 30.56
C ARG A 301 18.04 22.53 29.68
N ILE A 302 17.70 23.69 30.25
CA ILE A 302 17.09 24.81 29.50
C ILE A 302 17.98 25.26 28.31
N SER A 303 19.30 25.22 28.46
CA SER A 303 20.27 25.51 27.42
C SER A 303 20.21 24.50 26.26
N GLU A 304 19.99 23.22 26.56
CA GLU A 304 19.93 22.17 25.52
C GLU A 304 18.67 22.26 24.68
N VAL A 305 17.54 22.72 25.24
CA VAL A 305 16.30 22.98 24.50
C VAL A 305 16.46 24.15 23.53
N GLN A 306 17.23 25.18 23.92
CA GLN A 306 17.51 26.32 23.04
C GLN A 306 18.47 25.93 21.93
N ASP A 307 19.50 25.14 22.23
CA ASP A 307 20.48 24.65 21.26
C ASP A 307 19.85 23.65 20.27
N ALA A 308 18.95 22.76 20.73
CA ALA A 308 18.21 21.86 19.86
C ALA A 308 17.26 22.62 18.91
N LYS A 309 16.56 23.67 19.39
CA LYS A 309 15.75 24.54 18.55
C LYS A 309 16.58 25.32 17.54
N ALA A 310 17.77 25.80 17.95
CA ALA A 310 18.68 26.50 17.07
C ALA A 310 19.26 25.57 15.99
N LYS A 311 19.61 24.33 16.33
CA LYS A 311 20.03 23.31 15.37
C LYS A 311 18.90 22.92 14.39
N ALA A 312 17.72 22.64 14.88
CA ALA A 312 16.56 22.31 14.03
C ALA A 312 16.24 23.46 13.05
N ASN A 313 16.34 24.70 13.48
CA ASN A 313 16.17 25.87 12.61
C ASN A 313 17.34 26.09 11.64
N ALA A 314 18.55 25.66 11.99
CA ALA A 314 19.71 25.73 11.10
C ALA A 314 19.72 24.61 10.06
N GLU A 315 19.25 23.41 10.42
CA GLU A 315 19.10 22.27 9.51
C GLU A 315 17.99 22.48 8.48
N THR A 316 16.94 23.22 8.82
CA THR A 316 15.90 23.65 7.85
C THR A 316 16.39 24.72 6.86
N SER A 317 17.53 25.35 7.11
CA SER A 317 18.09 26.41 6.25
C SER A 317 19.29 25.99 5.40
N ASN A 318 19.87 24.83 5.64
CA ASN A 318 20.94 24.26 4.82
C ASN A 318 20.40 22.97 4.15
N GLY A 319 19.92 23.13 2.93
CA GLY A 319 19.75 22.02 2.00
C GLY A 319 21.09 21.38 1.71
N GLU A 320 21.05 20.04 1.57
CA GLU A 320 22.04 19.21 0.89
C GLU A 320 23.34 18.88 1.61
N ALA A 321 23.29 17.73 2.29
CA ALA A 321 24.25 16.69 1.99
C ALA A 321 23.42 15.40 1.86
N ASP A 322 23.55 14.73 0.73
CA ASP A 322 23.01 13.43 0.43
C ASP A 322 23.74 12.40 1.32
N GLU A 323 23.47 12.47 2.63
CA GLU A 323 23.95 11.45 3.57
C GLU A 323 23.13 10.21 3.27
N THR A 324 23.80 9.17 2.80
CA THR A 324 23.19 7.86 2.56
C THR A 324 22.51 7.41 3.86
N VAL A 325 21.18 7.44 3.85
CA VAL A 325 20.38 6.99 4.99
C VAL A 325 20.61 5.49 5.17
N ILE A 326 20.93 5.06 6.37
CA ILE A 326 21.08 3.65 6.73
C ILE A 326 20.14 3.35 7.89
N CYS A 327 19.24 2.41 7.67
CA CYS A 327 18.31 1.95 8.70
C CYS A 327 18.92 0.75 9.45
N HIS A 328 18.64 0.71 10.73
CA HIS A 328 18.96 -0.43 11.57
C HIS A 328 17.79 -0.74 12.49
N VAL A 329 17.07 -1.81 12.21
CA VAL A 329 15.90 -2.22 12.99
C VAL A 329 16.31 -3.19 14.09
N ALA A 330 16.33 -2.73 15.33
CA ALA A 330 16.50 -3.57 16.52
C ALA A 330 15.13 -4.10 16.98
N ALA A 331 14.88 -5.40 16.75
CA ALA A 331 13.62 -6.04 17.14
C ALA A 331 13.50 -6.17 18.67
N ASP A 332 14.60 -6.50 19.34
CA ASP A 332 14.61 -6.64 20.79
C ASP A 332 14.26 -5.31 21.47
N GLY A 333 13.29 -5.36 22.37
CA GLY A 333 12.83 -4.16 23.09
C GLY A 333 12.13 -3.13 22.20
N PHE A 334 11.58 -3.52 21.05
CA PHE A 334 10.92 -2.60 20.12
C PHE A 334 9.71 -1.91 20.77
N GLU A 335 8.80 -2.66 21.38
CA GLU A 335 7.62 -2.10 22.04
C GLU A 335 7.96 -1.27 23.28
N GLU A 336 9.03 -1.60 23.99
CA GLU A 336 9.49 -0.88 25.18
C GLU A 336 10.06 0.52 24.83
N ARG A 337 10.46 0.74 23.57
CA ARG A 337 10.93 2.05 23.09
C ARG A 337 9.81 2.94 22.54
N MET A 338 8.58 2.42 22.45
CA MET A 338 7.45 3.16 21.88
C MET A 338 7.12 4.40 22.74
N VAL A 339 6.93 5.52 22.06
CA VAL A 339 6.45 6.75 22.67
C VAL A 339 5.25 7.30 21.91
N PRO A 340 4.22 7.80 22.62
CA PRO A 340 3.07 8.38 21.92
C PRO A 340 3.44 9.73 21.33
N PHE A 341 2.90 10.04 20.17
CA PHE A 341 2.89 11.42 19.69
C PHE A 341 2.12 12.31 20.69
N PRO A 342 2.50 13.60 20.83
CA PRO A 342 1.87 14.54 21.76
C PRO A 342 0.52 15.05 21.19
N VAL A 343 -0.36 14.14 20.81
CA VAL A 343 -1.71 14.39 20.30
C VAL A 343 -2.72 13.54 21.11
N PRO A 344 -3.99 13.95 21.25
CA PRO A 344 -4.97 13.15 21.96
C PRO A 344 -5.23 11.82 21.24
N SER A 345 -5.78 10.84 21.96
CA SER A 345 -6.37 9.65 21.34
C SER A 345 -7.61 10.03 20.52
N GLY A 346 -7.85 9.29 19.43
CA GLY A 346 -8.91 9.62 18.49
C GLY A 346 -9.13 8.54 17.43
N SER A 347 -9.80 8.90 16.36
CA SER A 347 -9.92 8.07 15.16
C SER A 347 -8.96 8.59 14.12
N TYR A 348 -7.83 7.91 13.97
CA TYR A 348 -6.80 8.22 12.98
C TYR A 348 -6.91 7.24 11.80
N ARG A 349 -6.55 7.72 10.61
CA ARG A 349 -6.55 6.94 9.36
C ARG A 349 -5.31 7.28 8.54
N ASP A 350 -5.01 6.45 7.56
CA ASP A 350 -4.01 6.72 6.51
C ASP A 350 -4.37 7.97 5.70
#